data_9cb67c889fd8330dc5b99b7b8d05dd77
#
_entry.id   9cb67c889fd8330dc5b99b7b8d05dd77
#
_cell.length_a   1.000
_cell.length_b   1.000
_cell.length_c   1.000
_cell.angle_alpha   90.00
_cell.angle_beta   90.00
_cell.angle_gamma   90.00
#
_symmetry.space_group_name_H-M   'P 1'
#
loop_
_entity.id
_entity.type
_entity.pdbx_description
1 polymer ?
#
loop_
_entity_poly.entity_id
_entity_poly.type
_entity_poly.pdbx_seq_one_letter_code
_entity_poly.pdbx_strand_id
1 'polypeptide(L)'
;VYARINRALYGLKESGRIANEDIVDHLALYGYRELEMTVGLFKHETRNISFTLVVDDFGIKWTKKADLDHLLNSLEKKYAMKVDMDAKQYVGIDLQWDYDKRELICSMDEYIETALQELQHKVPTQQIKGPSKSTPPQYGATIQFVEEDHTKPLEPDKIKYIQKVIGKFLFMARAVDNTLL
;
A
#
# COMPACT_ATOMS: atom_id res chain seq x y z
N VAL A 1 3.90 -25.09 31.91
CA VAL A 1 3.55 -25.83 30.68
C VAL A 1 4.24 -25.11 29.52
N TYR A 2 5.06 -25.81 28.76
CA TYR A 2 5.72 -25.28 27.57
C TYR A 2 5.01 -25.83 26.33
N ALA A 3 4.73 -24.94 25.35
CA ALA A 3 4.15 -25.31 24.07
C ALA A 3 5.16 -25.06 22.96
N ARG A 4 5.25 -25.97 21.99
CA ARG A 4 6.06 -25.81 20.78
C ARG A 4 5.19 -25.20 19.68
N ILE A 5 5.65 -24.07 19.12
CA ILE A 5 5.01 -23.45 17.96
C ILE A 5 5.52 -24.14 16.70
N ASN A 6 4.63 -24.81 15.97
CA ASN A 6 4.99 -25.58 14.77
C ASN A 6 4.63 -24.85 13.46
N ARG A 7 3.98 -23.69 13.52
CA ARG A 7 3.59 -22.86 12.37
C ARG A 7 3.89 -21.39 12.65
N ALA A 8 4.04 -20.59 11.61
CA ALA A 8 4.17 -19.15 11.75
C ALA A 8 2.95 -18.58 12.50
N LEU A 9 3.20 -17.76 13.51
CA LEU A 9 2.17 -17.14 14.34
C LEU A 9 2.10 -15.66 14.00
N TYR A 10 0.91 -15.14 13.73
CA TYR A 10 0.69 -13.72 13.43
C TYR A 10 1.28 -12.83 14.53
N GLY A 11 2.04 -11.80 14.13
CA GLY A 11 2.71 -10.87 15.04
C GLY A 11 4.15 -11.23 15.40
N LEU A 12 4.65 -12.42 15.06
CA LEU A 12 6.08 -12.71 15.21
C LEU A 12 6.88 -12.13 14.03
N LYS A 13 8.05 -11.58 14.33
CA LYS A 13 8.93 -10.92 13.35
C LYS A 13 9.28 -11.79 12.14
N GLU A 14 9.52 -13.07 12.37
CA GLU A 14 9.92 -14.03 11.33
C GLU A 14 8.73 -14.64 10.55
N SER A 15 7.51 -14.46 11.04
CA SER A 15 6.33 -15.13 10.46
C SER A 15 6.05 -14.70 9.03
N GLY A 16 6.22 -13.41 8.71
CA GLY A 16 6.05 -12.89 7.35
C GLY A 16 7.04 -13.51 6.37
N ARG A 17 8.31 -13.63 6.75
CA ARG A 17 9.35 -14.25 5.93
C ARG A 17 9.06 -15.73 5.68
N ILE A 18 8.74 -16.48 6.73
CA ILE A 18 8.42 -17.91 6.63
C ILE A 18 7.19 -18.14 5.74
N ALA A 19 6.14 -17.31 5.87
CA ALA A 19 4.96 -17.41 5.04
C ALA A 19 5.26 -17.09 3.57
N ASN A 20 6.09 -16.09 3.31
CA ASN A 20 6.50 -15.75 1.95
C ASN A 20 7.35 -16.86 1.31
N GLU A 21 8.34 -17.40 2.02
CA GLU A 21 9.15 -18.53 1.56
C GLU A 21 8.25 -19.75 1.24
N ASP A 22 7.31 -20.08 2.12
CA ASP A 22 6.39 -21.19 1.95
C ASP A 22 5.47 -21.06 0.71
N ILE A 23 4.99 -19.84 0.40
CA ILE A 23 4.16 -19.59 -0.77
C ILE A 23 4.99 -19.57 -2.06
N VAL A 24 6.20 -19.01 -2.03
CA VAL A 24 7.14 -19.02 -3.17
C VAL A 24 7.51 -20.45 -3.55
N ASP A 25 7.91 -21.27 -2.57
CA ASP A 25 8.26 -22.68 -2.77
C ASP A 25 7.07 -23.48 -3.33
N HIS A 26 5.87 -23.24 -2.79
CA HIS A 26 4.65 -23.88 -3.28
C HIS A 26 4.34 -23.49 -4.73
N LEU A 27 4.40 -22.22 -5.08
CA LEU A 27 4.12 -21.72 -6.43
C LEU A 27 5.17 -22.18 -7.45
N ALA A 28 6.43 -22.34 -7.04
CA ALA A 28 7.49 -22.86 -7.88
C ALA A 28 7.21 -24.29 -8.38
N LEU A 29 6.50 -25.14 -7.62
CA LEU A 29 6.08 -26.48 -8.04
C LEU A 29 5.11 -26.46 -9.22
N TYR A 30 4.43 -25.33 -9.45
CA TYR A 30 3.45 -25.14 -10.52
C TYR A 30 3.97 -24.23 -11.64
N GLY A 31 5.28 -23.93 -11.68
CA GLY A 31 5.94 -23.17 -12.73
C GLY A 31 5.83 -21.65 -12.60
N TYR A 32 5.48 -21.14 -11.43
CA TYR A 32 5.51 -19.71 -11.13
C TYR A 32 6.84 -19.33 -10.50
N ARG A 33 7.44 -18.24 -10.98
CA ARG A 33 8.72 -17.75 -10.47
C ARG A 33 8.68 -16.25 -10.25
N GLU A 34 9.28 -15.82 -9.18
CA GLU A 34 9.52 -14.42 -8.89
C GLU A 34 10.56 -13.85 -9.86
N LEU A 35 10.38 -12.60 -10.28
CA LEU A 35 11.35 -11.92 -11.15
C LEU A 35 12.51 -11.37 -10.32
N GLU A 36 13.75 -11.66 -10.72
CA GLU A 36 14.97 -11.26 -10.02
C GLU A 36 15.05 -9.75 -9.73
N MET A 37 14.62 -8.91 -10.69
CA MET A 37 14.72 -7.46 -10.59
C MET A 37 13.51 -6.79 -9.94
N THR A 38 12.47 -7.55 -9.60
CA THR A 38 11.22 -6.99 -9.06
C THR A 38 10.62 -7.95 -8.04
N VAL A 39 11.00 -7.73 -6.80
CA VAL A 39 10.50 -8.53 -5.67
C VAL A 39 8.98 -8.41 -5.58
N GLY A 40 8.30 -9.53 -5.34
CA GLY A 40 6.86 -9.63 -5.28
C GLY A 40 6.15 -9.73 -6.63
N LEU A 41 6.86 -9.66 -7.77
CA LEU A 41 6.27 -9.86 -9.10
C LEU A 41 6.59 -11.27 -9.61
N PHE A 42 5.56 -12.03 -9.92
CA PHE A 42 5.64 -13.42 -10.37
C PHE A 42 5.15 -13.58 -11.79
N LYS A 43 5.75 -14.52 -12.51
CA LYS A 43 5.31 -14.98 -13.83
C LYS A 43 5.33 -16.51 -13.92
N HIS A 44 4.45 -17.04 -14.75
CA HIS A 44 4.53 -18.44 -15.12
C HIS A 44 5.50 -18.65 -16.29
N GLU A 45 6.24 -19.76 -16.30
CA GLU A 45 7.26 -20.07 -17.31
C GLU A 45 6.71 -20.14 -18.75
N THR A 46 5.50 -20.64 -18.94
CA THR A 46 4.91 -20.88 -20.27
C THR A 46 3.52 -20.27 -20.46
N ARG A 47 2.82 -19.87 -19.39
CA ARG A 47 1.46 -19.29 -19.44
C ARG A 47 1.53 -17.77 -19.45
N ASN A 48 0.58 -17.13 -20.13
CA ASN A 48 0.51 -15.67 -20.16
C ASN A 48 -0.27 -15.12 -18.98
N ILE A 49 0.28 -15.33 -17.80
CA ILE A 49 -0.22 -14.85 -16.52
C ILE A 49 0.93 -14.30 -15.69
N SER A 50 0.69 -13.20 -15.02
CA SER A 50 1.59 -12.61 -14.03
C SER A 50 0.78 -12.06 -12.86
N PHE A 51 1.38 -11.99 -11.70
CA PHE A 51 0.73 -11.42 -10.52
C PHE A 51 1.78 -10.76 -9.61
N THR A 52 1.31 -9.81 -8.84
CA THR A 52 2.04 -9.26 -7.71
C THR A 52 1.54 -9.90 -6.42
N LEU A 53 2.44 -10.13 -5.48
CA LEU A 53 2.16 -10.62 -4.15
C LEU A 53 2.66 -9.61 -3.13
N VAL A 54 1.76 -9.05 -2.35
CA VAL A 54 2.06 -8.13 -1.25
C VAL A 54 1.46 -8.71 0.03
N VAL A 55 2.28 -9.32 0.84
CA VAL A 55 1.92 -10.08 2.05
C VAL A 55 0.97 -11.23 1.69
N ASP A 56 -0.34 -11.02 1.69
CA ASP A 56 -1.43 -11.97 1.39
C ASP A 56 -2.31 -11.53 0.21
N ASP A 57 -2.09 -10.32 -0.32
CA ASP A 57 -2.85 -9.78 -1.44
C ASP A 57 -2.21 -10.13 -2.79
N PHE A 58 -3.01 -10.70 -3.70
CA PHE A 58 -2.63 -11.00 -5.07
C PHE A 58 -3.26 -10.01 -6.05
N GLY A 59 -2.44 -9.30 -6.83
CA GLY A 59 -2.88 -8.53 -7.99
C GLY A 59 -2.61 -9.31 -9.28
N ILE A 60 -3.62 -9.93 -9.89
CA ILE A 60 -3.44 -10.91 -10.97
C ILE A 60 -3.77 -10.30 -12.33
N LYS A 61 -2.82 -10.37 -13.27
CA LYS A 61 -3.02 -10.04 -14.70
C LYS A 61 -3.02 -11.31 -15.53
N TRP A 62 -4.11 -11.56 -16.25
CA TRP A 62 -4.27 -12.75 -17.08
C TRP A 62 -4.94 -12.41 -18.43
N THR A 63 -4.79 -13.31 -19.42
CA THR A 63 -5.42 -13.16 -20.74
C THR A 63 -6.38 -14.31 -21.06
N LYS A 64 -6.09 -15.50 -20.57
CA LYS A 64 -6.93 -16.68 -20.77
C LYS A 64 -7.43 -17.18 -19.41
N LYS A 65 -8.75 -17.43 -19.33
CA LYS A 65 -9.35 -17.95 -18.09
C LYS A 65 -8.67 -19.24 -17.61
N ALA A 66 -8.26 -20.10 -18.51
CA ALA A 66 -7.55 -21.33 -18.17
C ALA A 66 -6.20 -21.11 -17.46
N ASP A 67 -5.54 -19.96 -17.68
CA ASP A 67 -4.30 -19.61 -16.98
C ASP A 67 -4.62 -19.10 -15.57
N LEU A 68 -5.69 -18.33 -15.40
CA LEU A 68 -6.20 -17.92 -14.09
C LEU A 68 -6.63 -19.15 -13.26
N ASP A 69 -7.45 -20.03 -13.85
CA ASP A 69 -7.93 -21.24 -13.18
C ASP A 69 -6.76 -22.14 -12.74
N HIS A 70 -5.69 -22.20 -13.53
CA HIS A 70 -4.47 -22.93 -13.15
C HIS A 70 -3.82 -22.34 -11.90
N LEU A 71 -3.70 -21.00 -11.79
CA LEU A 71 -3.14 -20.35 -10.61
C LEU A 71 -4.03 -20.57 -9.38
N LEU A 72 -5.33 -20.33 -9.51
CA LEU A 72 -6.29 -20.50 -8.42
C LEU A 72 -6.28 -21.93 -7.88
N ASN A 73 -6.38 -22.92 -8.77
CA ASN A 73 -6.32 -24.34 -8.38
C ASN A 73 -4.98 -24.72 -7.73
N SER A 74 -3.88 -24.10 -8.13
CA SER A 74 -2.58 -24.33 -7.52
C SER A 74 -2.56 -23.81 -6.07
N LEU A 75 -3.11 -22.63 -5.84
CA LEU A 75 -3.16 -22.01 -4.52
C LEU A 75 -4.17 -22.72 -3.59
N GLU A 76 -5.35 -23.09 -4.08
CA GLU A 76 -6.42 -23.77 -3.32
C GLU A 76 -5.98 -25.10 -2.70
N LYS A 77 -4.97 -25.76 -3.25
CA LYS A 77 -4.41 -26.99 -2.69
C LYS A 77 -3.79 -26.80 -1.30
N LYS A 78 -3.42 -25.57 -0.96
CA LYS A 78 -2.71 -25.30 0.29
C LYS A 78 -3.30 -24.15 1.10
N TYR A 79 -3.93 -23.17 0.44
CA TYR A 79 -4.41 -21.94 1.06
C TYR A 79 -5.91 -21.76 0.85
N ALA A 80 -6.60 -21.25 1.87
CA ALA A 80 -7.96 -20.75 1.73
C ALA A 80 -7.90 -19.34 1.14
N MET A 81 -8.66 -19.09 0.07
CA MET A 81 -8.62 -17.82 -0.66
C MET A 81 -10.01 -17.19 -0.79
N LYS A 82 -10.04 -15.88 -0.89
CA LYS A 82 -11.17 -15.10 -1.38
C LYS A 82 -10.77 -14.46 -2.70
N VAL A 83 -11.61 -14.64 -3.73
CA VAL A 83 -11.34 -14.09 -5.06
C VAL A 83 -12.30 -12.94 -5.33
N ASP A 84 -11.74 -11.77 -5.67
CA ASP A 84 -12.47 -10.63 -6.23
C ASP A 84 -12.17 -10.54 -7.73
N MET A 85 -13.15 -10.93 -8.55
CA MET A 85 -13.04 -10.90 -10.02
C MET A 85 -13.22 -9.50 -10.60
N ASP A 86 -13.84 -8.59 -9.85
CA ASP A 86 -14.03 -7.20 -10.28
C ASP A 86 -12.80 -6.35 -9.98
N ALA A 87 -11.88 -6.87 -9.16
CA ALA A 87 -10.66 -6.19 -8.70
C ALA A 87 -10.97 -4.77 -8.18
N LYS A 88 -11.94 -4.67 -7.25
CA LYS A 88 -12.40 -3.39 -6.69
C LYS A 88 -11.43 -2.80 -5.68
N GLN A 89 -10.64 -3.66 -5.05
CA GLN A 89 -9.66 -3.24 -4.04
C GLN A 89 -8.37 -4.06 -4.15
N TYR A 90 -7.23 -3.38 -3.99
CA TYR A 90 -5.92 -4.01 -3.92
C TYR A 90 -5.01 -3.27 -2.95
N VAL A 91 -4.46 -3.95 -1.96
CA VAL A 91 -3.54 -3.40 -0.93
C VAL A 91 -4.12 -2.14 -0.25
N GLY A 92 -5.44 -2.13 0.00
CA GLY A 92 -6.13 -0.99 0.63
C GLY A 92 -6.39 0.20 -0.30
N ILE A 93 -6.17 0.04 -1.60
CA ILE A 93 -6.48 1.04 -2.63
C ILE A 93 -7.77 0.61 -3.32
N ASP A 94 -8.74 1.50 -3.41
CA ASP A 94 -9.97 1.29 -4.17
C ASP A 94 -9.71 1.54 -5.64
N LEU A 95 -10.18 0.61 -6.49
CA LEU A 95 -9.93 0.58 -7.93
C LEU A 95 -11.23 0.71 -8.70
N GLN A 96 -11.36 1.75 -9.51
CA GLN A 96 -12.50 1.97 -10.39
C GLN A 96 -12.05 1.87 -11.84
N TRP A 97 -12.47 0.80 -12.52
CA TRP A 97 -12.08 0.48 -13.89
C TRP A 97 -13.08 1.06 -14.89
N ASP A 98 -12.59 1.87 -15.84
CA ASP A 98 -13.33 2.27 -17.05
C ASP A 98 -12.63 1.65 -18.28
N TYR A 99 -13.07 0.45 -18.66
CA TYR A 99 -12.47 -0.29 -19.79
C TYR A 99 -12.71 0.39 -21.14
N ASP A 100 -13.81 1.13 -21.29
CA ASP A 100 -14.14 1.82 -22.54
C ASP A 100 -13.18 2.99 -22.77
N LYS A 101 -12.90 3.76 -21.73
CA LYS A 101 -11.92 4.85 -21.78
C LYS A 101 -10.49 4.39 -21.55
N ARG A 102 -10.30 3.13 -21.12
CA ARG A 102 -8.99 2.59 -20.70
C ARG A 102 -8.37 3.38 -19.55
N GLU A 103 -9.20 3.74 -18.59
CA GLU A 103 -8.83 4.50 -17.39
C GLU A 103 -8.97 3.63 -16.14
N LEU A 104 -8.13 3.90 -15.17
CA LEU A 104 -8.20 3.36 -13.83
C LEU A 104 -8.12 4.52 -12.85
N ILE A 105 -9.15 4.68 -12.02
CA ILE A 105 -9.15 5.63 -10.92
C ILE A 105 -8.79 4.88 -9.64
N CYS A 106 -7.76 5.34 -8.97
CA CYS A 106 -7.31 4.84 -7.68
C CYS A 106 -7.71 5.84 -6.59
N SER A 107 -8.37 5.37 -5.53
CA SER A 107 -8.73 6.21 -4.38
C SER A 107 -8.51 5.47 -3.07
N MET A 108 -8.58 6.21 -1.95
CA MET A 108 -8.44 5.70 -0.59
C MET A 108 -9.40 6.44 0.35
N ASP A 109 -10.64 6.63 -0.07
CA ASP A 109 -11.59 7.50 0.62
C ASP A 109 -11.90 7.01 2.05
N GLU A 110 -12.18 5.71 2.22
CA GLU A 110 -12.41 5.10 3.53
C GLU A 110 -11.19 5.20 4.45
N TYR A 111 -9.99 5.06 3.89
CA TYR A 111 -8.74 5.25 4.64
C TYR A 111 -8.60 6.67 5.18
N ILE A 112 -8.93 7.67 4.35
CA ILE A 112 -8.86 9.09 4.73
C ILE A 112 -9.87 9.38 5.84
N GLU A 113 -11.11 8.94 5.68
CA GLU A 113 -12.16 9.14 6.69
C GLU A 113 -11.77 8.52 8.02
N THR A 114 -11.28 7.28 8.01
CA THR A 114 -10.79 6.59 9.20
C THR A 114 -9.61 7.33 9.83
N ALA A 115 -8.66 7.80 9.01
CA ALA A 115 -7.50 8.55 9.49
C ALA A 115 -7.92 9.86 10.16
N LEU A 116 -8.86 10.60 9.58
CA LEU A 116 -9.37 11.85 10.15
C LEU A 116 -10.12 11.61 11.46
N GLN A 117 -10.95 10.56 11.54
CA GLN A 117 -11.63 10.17 12.77
C GLN A 117 -10.66 9.81 13.89
N GLU A 118 -9.65 9.00 13.61
CA GLU A 118 -8.63 8.62 14.60
C GLU A 118 -7.75 9.80 15.05
N LEU A 119 -7.52 10.77 14.20
CA LEU A 119 -6.78 11.98 14.50
C LEU A 119 -7.66 13.02 15.22
N GLN A 120 -8.97 12.80 15.30
CA GLN A 120 -9.96 13.73 15.87
C GLN A 120 -9.84 15.14 15.27
N HIS A 121 -9.49 15.19 13.98
CA HIS A 121 -9.30 16.46 13.28
C HIS A 121 -10.64 17.10 12.94
N LYS A 122 -10.79 18.36 13.28
CA LYS A 122 -11.97 19.14 12.87
C LYS A 122 -11.83 19.55 11.42
N VAL A 123 -12.81 19.18 10.60
CA VAL A 123 -12.86 19.63 9.23
C VAL A 123 -12.98 21.17 9.21
N PRO A 124 -12.09 21.89 8.51
CA PRO A 124 -12.17 23.34 8.43
C PRO A 124 -13.45 23.78 7.67
N THR A 125 -14.09 24.82 8.19
CA THR A 125 -15.31 25.38 7.58
C THR A 125 -15.04 26.14 6.28
N GLN A 126 -13.79 26.52 6.06
CA GLN A 126 -13.34 27.19 4.84
C GLN A 126 -12.30 26.35 4.11
N GLN A 127 -12.44 26.27 2.80
CA GLN A 127 -11.47 25.57 1.96
C GLN A 127 -10.12 26.31 2.00
N ILE A 128 -9.08 25.60 2.43
CA ILE A 128 -7.70 26.09 2.41
C ILE A 128 -7.09 25.71 1.06
N LYS A 129 -6.62 26.71 0.31
CA LYS A 129 -6.07 26.50 -1.05
C LYS A 129 -4.61 26.00 -1.07
N GLY A 130 -3.98 25.87 0.06
CA GLY A 130 -2.60 25.40 0.18
C GLY A 130 -2.20 25.12 1.62
N PRO A 131 -1.16 24.31 1.84
CA PRO A 131 -0.76 23.84 3.17
C PRO A 131 -0.23 24.95 4.07
N SER A 132 0.26 26.05 3.49
CA SER A 132 0.76 27.21 4.23
C SER A 132 0.51 28.52 3.47
N LYS A 133 0.56 29.63 4.20
CA LYS A 133 0.57 30.95 3.55
C LYS A 133 1.92 31.12 2.85
N SER A 134 1.92 31.21 1.53
CA SER A 134 3.11 31.57 0.78
C SER A 134 3.30 33.06 0.82
N THR A 135 4.48 33.51 1.25
CA THR A 135 4.92 34.89 1.07
C THR A 135 5.75 34.94 -0.20
N PRO A 136 5.26 35.59 -1.28
CA PRO A 136 6.04 35.67 -2.51
C PRO A 136 7.36 36.39 -2.24
N PRO A 137 8.49 35.89 -2.83
CA PRO A 137 9.79 36.52 -2.66
C PRO A 137 9.72 37.97 -3.25
N GLN A 138 10.21 38.93 -2.49
CA GLN A 138 10.31 40.29 -2.98
C GLN A 138 11.52 40.43 -3.91
N TYR A 139 11.31 40.99 -5.09
CA TYR A 139 12.39 41.22 -6.04
C TYR A 139 13.44 42.16 -5.44
N GLY A 140 14.70 41.73 -5.46
CA GLY A 140 15.82 42.49 -4.89
C GLY A 140 16.07 42.28 -3.37
N ALA A 141 15.29 41.43 -2.69
CA ALA A 141 15.57 41.07 -1.32
C ALA A 141 16.86 40.21 -1.21
N THR A 142 17.76 40.63 -0.31
CA THR A 142 19.04 39.94 -0.07
C THR A 142 18.87 38.62 0.66
N ILE A 143 17.76 38.40 1.35
CA ILE A 143 17.44 37.20 2.11
C ILE A 143 16.13 36.63 1.60
N GLN A 144 16.18 35.44 0.99
CA GLN A 144 15.01 34.69 0.52
C GLN A 144 14.79 33.40 1.36
N PHE A 145 15.32 33.35 2.55
CA PHE A 145 15.18 32.20 3.43
C PHE A 145 14.12 32.47 4.48
N VAL A 146 13.42 31.40 4.87
CA VAL A 146 12.59 31.43 6.08
C VAL A 146 13.50 31.74 7.25
N GLU A 147 13.10 32.67 8.13
CA GLU A 147 13.84 32.97 9.34
C GLU A 147 14.06 31.67 10.16
N GLU A 148 15.20 31.59 10.81
CA GLU A 148 15.54 30.45 11.64
C GLU A 148 14.51 30.29 12.77
N ASP A 149 13.97 29.08 12.93
CA ASP A 149 12.96 28.82 13.95
C ASP A 149 13.60 28.74 15.35
N HIS A 150 13.37 29.74 16.16
CA HIS A 150 13.83 29.80 17.55
C HIS A 150 12.77 29.34 18.55
N THR A 151 11.69 28.68 18.10
CA THR A 151 10.67 28.15 19.01
C THR A 151 11.20 26.98 19.83
N LYS A 152 10.61 26.78 21.01
CA LYS A 152 10.99 25.63 21.84
C LYS A 152 10.60 24.33 21.16
N PRO A 153 11.40 23.25 21.31
CA PRO A 153 11.02 21.94 20.86
C PRO A 153 9.64 21.54 21.38
N LEU A 154 8.90 20.79 20.57
CA LEU A 154 7.59 20.27 20.96
C LEU A 154 7.70 19.25 22.07
N GLU A 155 6.70 19.23 22.93
CA GLU A 155 6.55 18.19 23.95
C GLU A 155 6.47 16.80 23.31
N PRO A 156 6.98 15.73 23.95
CA PRO A 156 7.06 14.38 23.39
C PRO A 156 5.73 13.85 22.83
N ASP A 157 4.61 14.15 23.47
CA ASP A 157 3.30 13.70 23.01
C ASP A 157 2.84 14.40 21.73
N LYS A 158 3.19 15.67 21.57
CA LYS A 158 2.94 16.41 20.32
C LYS A 158 3.82 15.91 19.18
N ILE A 159 5.06 15.53 19.48
CA ILE A 159 5.96 14.91 18.49
C ILE A 159 5.36 13.58 18.00
N LYS A 160 4.91 12.70 18.92
CA LYS A 160 4.27 11.44 18.57
C LYS A 160 3.00 11.64 17.74
N TYR A 161 2.19 12.66 18.10
CA TYR A 161 1.00 12.98 17.32
C TYR A 161 1.35 13.39 15.88
N ILE A 162 2.33 14.27 15.68
CA ILE A 162 2.79 14.68 14.34
C ILE A 162 3.34 13.49 13.57
N GLN A 163 4.15 12.65 14.20
CA GLN A 163 4.67 11.42 13.58
C GLN A 163 3.54 10.49 13.14
N LYS A 164 2.47 10.35 13.95
CA LYS A 164 1.27 9.57 13.59
C LYS A 164 0.57 10.17 12.36
N VAL A 165 0.40 11.49 12.32
CA VAL A 165 -0.22 12.21 11.18
C VAL A 165 0.60 11.98 9.91
N ILE A 166 1.90 12.26 9.97
CA ILE A 166 2.81 12.09 8.83
C ILE A 166 2.80 10.63 8.35
N GLY A 167 2.89 9.65 9.27
CA GLY A 167 2.90 8.24 8.90
C GLY A 167 1.63 7.80 8.16
N LYS A 168 0.45 8.28 8.59
CA LYS A 168 -0.82 7.99 7.92
C LYS A 168 -0.89 8.58 6.51
N PHE A 169 -0.60 9.87 6.39
CA PHE A 169 -0.69 10.54 5.09
C PHE A 169 0.46 10.20 4.13
N LEU A 170 1.63 9.80 4.64
CA LEU A 170 2.74 9.34 3.80
C LEU A 170 2.38 8.08 2.99
N PHE A 171 1.61 7.15 3.57
CA PHE A 171 1.14 5.98 2.84
C PHE A 171 0.23 6.40 1.68
N MET A 172 -0.77 7.23 1.93
CA MET A 172 -1.66 7.77 0.89
C MET A 172 -0.88 8.55 -0.18
N ALA A 173 0.05 9.41 0.24
CA ALA A 173 0.87 10.23 -0.65
C ALA A 173 1.70 9.39 -1.63
N ARG A 174 2.19 8.24 -1.18
CA ARG A 174 2.97 7.33 -2.03
C ARG A 174 2.12 6.41 -2.88
N ALA A 175 0.93 6.05 -2.40
CA ALA A 175 0.09 5.07 -3.06
C ALA A 175 -0.84 5.70 -4.12
N VAL A 176 -1.40 6.88 -3.86
CA VAL A 176 -2.48 7.46 -4.66
C VAL A 176 -2.25 8.93 -5.01
N ASP A 177 -1.93 9.78 -4.03
CA ASP A 177 -1.90 11.24 -4.21
C ASP A 177 -0.56 11.86 -3.79
N ASN A 178 0.37 11.94 -4.72
CA ASN A 178 1.70 12.50 -4.50
C ASN A 178 1.72 14.03 -4.24
N THR A 179 0.58 14.72 -4.36
CA THR A 179 0.50 16.15 -4.03
C THR A 179 0.58 16.41 -2.53
N LEU A 180 0.48 15.36 -1.72
CA LEU A 180 0.63 15.40 -0.26
C LEU A 180 2.09 15.32 0.21
N LEU A 181 3.05 15.03 -0.68
CA LEU A 181 4.48 15.02 -0.39
C LEU A 181 5.04 16.43 -0.43
#